data_4c136c5142b4254e4c769c96b23109c3
#
_entry.id   4c136c5142b4254e4c769c96b23109c3
#
_cell.length_a   1.000
_cell.length_b   1.000
_cell.length_c   1.000
_cell.angle_alpha   90.00
_cell.angle_beta   90.00
_cell.angle_gamma   90.00
#
_symmetry.space_group_name_H-M   'P 1'
#
loop_
_entity.id
_entity.type
_entity.pdbx_description
1 polymer ?
#
loop_
_entity_poly.entity_id
_entity_poly.type
_entity_poly.pdbx_seq_one_letter_code
_entity_poly.pdbx_strand_id
1 'polypeptide(L)'
;SLRDVYSISLKYGDKEWKITEDDLTFTFNTEDVLKEAMAYGREGDREERFKKVSALKETPVTFEITNTMSHEGVKTAVKEIAGEIDKNMENASVKGFDSSSKKFSFKEGTPGVKVDQNRLNTLVDQAIEEGNKTATIEIPVEEIPVEITVDQLSSRMKQLSYYETIATAAYASRFNMGRALESFSGVVLQPGETCSFFGRVGPCGKADGYI
;
A
#
# COMPACT_ATOMS: atom_id res chain seq x y z
N SER A 1 8.61 19.56 -31.61
CA SER A 1 8.96 18.46 -30.71
C SER A 1 7.81 17.48 -30.71
N LEU A 2 8.04 16.23 -31.12
CA LEU A 2 7.03 15.17 -31.17
C LEU A 2 6.75 14.54 -29.80
N ARG A 3 7.39 15.02 -28.73
CA ARG A 3 7.12 14.60 -27.37
C ARG A 3 6.18 15.62 -26.73
N ASP A 4 4.96 15.16 -26.46
CA ASP A 4 4.03 15.90 -25.65
C ASP A 4 4.46 15.74 -24.18
N VAL A 5 4.73 16.84 -23.49
CA VAL A 5 5.14 16.81 -22.08
C VAL A 5 3.89 16.56 -21.24
N TYR A 6 3.81 15.37 -20.65
CA TYR A 6 2.77 15.02 -19.66
C TYR A 6 3.29 15.25 -18.25
N SER A 7 2.46 15.84 -17.42
CA SER A 7 2.71 16.02 -15.99
C SER A 7 1.38 15.96 -15.23
N ILE A 8 0.84 14.74 -15.11
CA ILE A 8 -0.42 14.49 -14.41
C ILE A 8 -0.10 14.35 -12.93
N SER A 9 -0.71 15.22 -12.10
CA SER A 9 -0.54 15.21 -10.65
C SER A 9 -1.56 14.29 -9.99
N LEU A 10 -1.09 13.34 -9.18
CA LEU A 10 -1.91 12.44 -8.36
C LEU A 10 -1.81 12.89 -6.91
N LYS A 11 -2.93 13.16 -6.24
CA LYS A 11 -2.95 13.69 -4.88
C LYS A 11 -3.68 12.78 -3.90
N TYR A 12 -3.10 12.68 -2.69
CA TYR A 12 -3.73 12.05 -1.54
C TYR A 12 -3.30 12.75 -0.25
N GLY A 13 -4.23 13.45 0.40
CA GLY A 13 -3.92 14.32 1.54
C GLY A 13 -2.89 15.38 1.17
N ASP A 14 -1.78 15.44 1.91
CA ASP A 14 -0.69 16.38 1.67
C ASP A 14 0.39 15.85 0.71
N LYS A 15 0.22 14.63 0.21
CA LYS A 15 1.17 14.01 -0.72
C LYS A 15 0.75 14.21 -2.16
N GLU A 16 1.75 14.38 -3.02
CA GLU A 16 1.59 14.53 -4.45
C GLU A 16 2.63 13.68 -5.19
N TRP A 17 2.17 12.94 -6.20
CA TRP A 17 3.00 12.20 -7.16
C TRP A 17 2.71 12.70 -8.57
N LYS A 18 3.61 12.42 -9.49
CA LYS A 18 3.45 12.84 -10.88
C LYS A 18 3.65 11.67 -11.81
N ILE A 19 2.73 11.53 -12.75
CA ILE A 19 2.90 10.68 -13.93
C ILE A 19 3.47 11.58 -15.03
N THR A 20 4.60 11.16 -15.58
CA THR A 20 5.34 11.92 -16.60
C THR A 20 5.47 11.12 -17.89
N GLU A 21 6.09 11.69 -18.90
CA GLU A 21 6.41 10.99 -20.15
C GLU A 21 7.32 9.77 -19.96
N ASP A 22 8.09 9.71 -18.86
CA ASP A 22 8.95 8.57 -18.56
C ASP A 22 8.13 7.31 -18.18
N ASP A 23 6.89 7.51 -17.73
CA ASP A 23 5.94 6.44 -17.41
C ASP A 23 5.17 5.96 -18.65
N LEU A 24 5.38 6.59 -19.80
CA LEU A 24 4.72 6.29 -21.07
C LEU A 24 5.72 5.73 -22.07
N THR A 25 5.39 4.60 -22.67
CA THR A 25 6.19 4.01 -23.73
C THR A 25 5.56 4.29 -25.08
N PHE A 26 6.29 5.00 -25.96
CA PHE A 26 5.86 5.30 -27.32
C PHE A 26 6.53 4.35 -28.28
N THR A 27 5.76 3.66 -29.09
CA THR A 27 6.23 2.81 -30.19
C THR A 27 5.79 3.41 -31.51
N PHE A 28 6.75 3.67 -32.38
CA PHE A 28 6.51 4.23 -33.71
C PHE A 28 6.62 3.14 -34.76
N ASN A 29 5.75 3.18 -35.78
CA ASN A 29 5.77 2.26 -36.92
C ASN A 29 6.85 2.63 -37.97
N THR A 30 7.93 3.27 -37.53
CA THR A 30 8.98 3.82 -38.39
C THR A 30 9.62 2.75 -39.32
N GLU A 31 9.89 1.54 -38.78
CA GLU A 31 10.49 0.47 -39.58
C GLU A 31 9.57 -0.01 -40.71
N ASP A 32 8.28 -0.16 -40.43
CA ASP A 32 7.31 -0.61 -41.42
C ASP A 32 7.08 0.45 -42.50
N VAL A 33 6.95 1.70 -42.07
CA VAL A 33 6.83 2.86 -42.96
C VAL A 33 8.09 2.99 -43.86
N LEU A 34 9.28 2.81 -43.30
CA LEU A 34 10.52 2.81 -44.09
C LEU A 34 10.56 1.66 -45.10
N LYS A 35 10.17 0.45 -44.71
CA LYS A 35 10.09 -0.70 -45.63
C LYS A 35 9.12 -0.41 -46.75
N GLU A 36 7.93 0.11 -46.44
CA GLU A 36 6.93 0.48 -47.45
C GLU A 36 7.43 1.56 -48.39
N ALA A 37 8.01 2.64 -47.85
CA ALA A 37 8.58 3.71 -48.63
C ALA A 37 9.75 3.22 -49.53
N MET A 38 10.59 2.32 -49.05
CA MET A 38 11.68 1.72 -49.81
C MET A 38 11.19 0.75 -50.87
N ALA A 39 10.08 0.06 -50.64
CA ALA A 39 9.46 -0.84 -51.61
C ALA A 39 8.75 -0.08 -52.72
N TYR A 40 8.29 1.15 -52.46
CA TYR A 40 7.54 1.95 -53.39
C TYR A 40 8.35 2.21 -54.69
N GLY A 41 7.76 1.82 -55.81
CA GLY A 41 8.40 1.95 -57.14
C GLY A 41 9.55 0.96 -57.40
N ARG A 42 9.79 -0.01 -56.50
CA ARG A 42 10.81 -1.05 -56.70
C ARG A 42 10.21 -2.46 -56.91
N GLU A 43 8.92 -2.62 -56.59
CA GLU A 43 8.19 -3.88 -56.77
C GLU A 43 7.38 -3.87 -58.08
N GLY A 44 7.22 -5.07 -58.66
CA GLY A 44 6.57 -5.28 -59.95
C GLY A 44 7.53 -5.30 -61.14
N ASP A 45 6.97 -5.34 -62.35
CA ASP A 45 7.77 -5.34 -63.58
C ASP A 45 8.36 -3.94 -63.88
N ARG A 46 9.17 -3.87 -64.93
CA ARG A 46 9.88 -2.62 -65.29
C ARG A 46 8.92 -1.49 -65.69
N GLU A 47 7.80 -1.82 -66.31
CA GLU A 47 6.84 -0.84 -66.78
C GLU A 47 6.04 -0.27 -65.60
N GLU A 48 5.60 -1.14 -64.70
CA GLU A 48 4.91 -0.74 -63.46
C GLU A 48 5.75 0.15 -62.55
N ARG A 49 7.04 -0.20 -62.36
CA ARG A 49 7.98 0.61 -61.58
C ARG A 49 8.19 1.99 -62.21
N PHE A 50 8.37 2.02 -63.54
CA PHE A 50 8.54 3.29 -64.24
C PHE A 50 7.31 4.19 -64.12
N LYS A 51 6.10 3.63 -64.26
CA LYS A 51 4.84 4.37 -64.07
C LYS A 51 4.74 4.93 -62.68
N LYS A 52 4.96 4.11 -61.62
CA LYS A 52 4.91 4.58 -60.22
C LYS A 52 5.91 5.69 -59.94
N VAL A 53 7.14 5.56 -60.35
CA VAL A 53 8.21 6.54 -60.14
C VAL A 53 7.95 7.84 -60.93
N SER A 54 7.45 7.73 -62.16
CA SER A 54 7.13 8.90 -62.98
C SER A 54 5.97 9.71 -62.44
N ALA A 55 4.98 9.03 -61.87
CA ALA A 55 3.81 9.66 -61.25
C ALA A 55 4.17 10.51 -60.01
N LEU A 56 5.28 10.21 -59.32
CA LEU A 56 5.71 10.98 -58.14
C LEU A 56 6.02 12.43 -58.43
N LYS A 57 6.31 12.80 -59.72
CA LYS A 57 6.53 14.19 -60.08
C LYS A 57 5.29 15.03 -60.02
N GLU A 58 4.12 14.43 -60.24
CA GLU A 58 2.83 15.13 -60.29
C GLU A 58 2.01 14.86 -59.02
N THR A 59 2.17 13.65 -58.47
CA THR A 59 1.41 13.24 -57.28
C THR A 59 2.40 12.61 -56.26
N PRO A 60 2.91 13.41 -55.34
CA PRO A 60 3.77 12.92 -54.26
C PRO A 60 3.04 11.92 -53.37
N VAL A 61 3.71 10.85 -52.99
CA VAL A 61 3.20 9.86 -52.01
C VAL A 61 3.75 10.20 -50.64
N THR A 62 2.83 10.35 -49.64
CA THR A 62 3.17 10.61 -48.26
C THR A 62 3.01 9.33 -47.47
N PHE A 63 4.03 8.98 -46.69
CA PHE A 63 3.98 7.88 -45.74
C PHE A 63 3.87 8.48 -44.32
N GLU A 64 2.82 8.11 -43.59
CA GLU A 64 2.59 8.67 -42.27
C GLU A 64 3.21 7.77 -41.19
N ILE A 65 4.03 8.36 -40.33
CA ILE A 65 4.52 7.72 -39.13
C ILE A 65 3.45 7.89 -38.05
N THR A 66 2.90 6.80 -37.58
CA THR A 66 1.97 6.75 -36.46
C THR A 66 2.69 6.26 -35.22
N ASN A 67 2.18 6.63 -34.06
CA ASN A 67 2.64 6.13 -32.79
C ASN A 67 1.53 5.34 -32.07
N THR A 68 1.97 4.36 -31.32
CA THR A 68 1.14 3.66 -30.34
C THR A 68 1.73 3.94 -28.95
N MET A 69 0.88 4.36 -28.03
CA MET A 69 1.27 4.64 -26.66
C MET A 69 0.88 3.46 -25.77
N SER A 70 1.82 2.98 -24.96
CA SER A 70 1.58 1.95 -23.96
C SER A 70 1.56 2.57 -22.57
N HIS A 71 0.55 2.21 -21.77
CA HIS A 71 0.33 2.69 -20.40
C HIS A 71 0.85 1.70 -19.33
N GLU A 72 1.73 0.76 -19.69
CA GLU A 72 2.26 -0.23 -18.72
C GLU A 72 3.10 0.44 -17.63
N GLY A 73 3.85 1.48 -17.95
CA GLY A 73 4.59 2.27 -16.97
C GLY A 73 3.66 2.97 -15.99
N VAL A 74 2.52 3.50 -16.46
CA VAL A 74 1.48 4.10 -15.59
C VAL A 74 0.97 3.09 -14.57
N LYS A 75 0.67 1.86 -14.99
CA LYS A 75 0.23 0.80 -14.07
C LYS A 75 1.29 0.47 -13.03
N THR A 76 2.56 0.49 -13.42
CA THR A 76 3.69 0.27 -12.50
C THR A 76 3.78 1.39 -11.49
N ALA A 77 3.73 2.65 -11.92
CA ALA A 77 3.74 3.82 -11.05
C ALA A 77 2.54 3.83 -10.09
N VAL A 78 1.33 3.54 -10.58
CA VAL A 78 0.12 3.42 -9.75
C VAL A 78 0.28 2.34 -8.68
N LYS A 79 0.89 1.20 -9.01
CA LYS A 79 1.14 0.13 -8.04
C LYS A 79 2.15 0.54 -6.96
N GLU A 80 3.19 1.28 -7.32
CA GLU A 80 4.18 1.81 -6.38
C GLU A 80 3.54 2.83 -5.44
N ILE A 81 2.77 3.77 -5.99
CA ILE A 81 2.00 4.77 -5.21
C ILE A 81 1.03 4.08 -4.25
N ALA A 82 0.32 3.05 -4.72
CA ALA A 82 -0.57 2.28 -3.86
C ALA A 82 0.20 1.63 -2.70
N GLY A 83 1.39 1.09 -2.94
CA GLY A 83 2.24 0.52 -1.89
C GLY A 83 2.68 1.54 -0.82
N GLU A 84 2.74 2.84 -1.14
CA GLU A 84 3.05 3.91 -0.19
C GLU A 84 1.84 4.41 0.61
N ILE A 85 0.63 4.25 0.07
CA ILE A 85 -0.63 4.73 0.66
C ILE A 85 -1.34 3.63 1.43
N ASP A 86 -1.32 2.40 0.91
CA ASP A 86 -2.05 1.27 1.47
C ASP A 86 -1.62 1.00 2.91
N LYS A 87 -2.60 0.91 3.80
CA LYS A 87 -2.41 0.57 5.20
C LYS A 87 -3.42 -0.48 5.60
N ASN A 88 -2.94 -1.52 6.25
CA ASN A 88 -3.82 -2.51 6.85
C ASN A 88 -4.58 -1.90 8.03
N MET A 89 -5.82 -2.34 8.23
CA MET A 89 -6.56 -2.01 9.42
C MET A 89 -5.95 -2.71 10.64
N GLU A 90 -6.03 -2.06 11.79
CA GLU A 90 -5.69 -2.64 13.09
C GLU A 90 -6.94 -2.65 13.97
N ASN A 91 -7.27 -3.80 14.53
CA ASN A 91 -8.37 -3.91 15.48
C ASN A 91 -8.00 -3.29 16.83
N ALA A 92 -9.00 -2.87 17.58
CA ALA A 92 -8.81 -2.50 18.97
C ALA A 92 -8.19 -3.65 19.76
N SER A 93 -7.32 -3.33 20.72
CA SER A 93 -6.63 -4.32 21.53
C SER A 93 -6.55 -3.89 22.99
N VAL A 94 -6.37 -4.86 23.88
CA VAL A 94 -6.12 -4.57 25.30
C VAL A 94 -4.69 -4.07 25.44
N LYS A 95 -4.54 -2.86 25.98
CA LYS A 95 -3.23 -2.25 26.24
C LYS A 95 -2.66 -2.68 27.60
N GLY A 96 -3.52 -2.84 28.60
CA GLY A 96 -3.11 -3.25 29.92
C GLY A 96 -4.27 -3.34 30.89
N PHE A 97 -3.94 -3.78 32.13
CA PHE A 97 -4.87 -3.84 33.24
C PHE A 97 -4.27 -3.09 34.42
N ASP A 98 -5.03 -2.17 35.00
CA ASP A 98 -4.68 -1.50 36.22
C ASP A 98 -5.28 -2.27 37.41
N SER A 99 -4.42 -2.89 38.19
CA SER A 99 -4.84 -3.67 39.38
C SER A 99 -5.43 -2.85 40.49
N SER A 100 -5.10 -1.57 40.58
CA SER A 100 -5.62 -0.65 41.63
C SER A 100 -7.07 -0.25 41.36
N SER A 101 -7.34 0.17 40.13
CA SER A 101 -8.68 0.56 39.70
C SER A 101 -9.51 -0.63 39.17
N LYS A 102 -8.91 -1.80 38.98
CA LYS A 102 -9.49 -3.01 38.36
C LYS A 102 -10.07 -2.72 36.95
N LYS A 103 -9.44 -1.84 36.22
CA LYS A 103 -9.89 -1.45 34.89
C LYS A 103 -8.87 -1.86 33.82
N PHE A 104 -9.40 -2.26 32.66
CA PHE A 104 -8.62 -2.43 31.45
C PHE A 104 -8.42 -1.09 30.74
N SER A 105 -7.25 -0.93 30.14
CA SER A 105 -6.97 0.13 29.16
C SER A 105 -6.90 -0.51 27.77
N PHE A 106 -7.34 0.23 26.77
CA PHE A 106 -7.44 -0.24 25.40
C PHE A 106 -6.63 0.65 24.48
N LYS A 107 -6.13 0.06 23.38
CA LYS A 107 -5.66 0.76 22.21
C LYS A 107 -6.82 0.78 21.21
N GLU A 108 -7.16 1.97 20.72
CA GLU A 108 -8.13 2.12 19.64
C GLU A 108 -7.66 1.40 18.38
N GLY A 109 -8.62 0.84 17.64
CA GLY A 109 -8.36 0.34 16.31
C GLY A 109 -8.12 1.48 15.32
N THR A 110 -7.35 1.21 14.29
CA THR A 110 -7.08 2.16 13.22
C THR A 110 -7.66 1.60 11.92
N PRO A 111 -8.53 2.32 11.21
CA PRO A 111 -9.02 1.87 9.92
C PRO A 111 -7.87 1.74 8.92
N GLY A 112 -7.99 0.80 8.03
CA GLY A 112 -7.09 0.62 6.90
C GLY A 112 -7.49 1.53 5.74
N VAL A 113 -6.57 1.71 4.82
CA VAL A 113 -6.80 2.44 3.56
C VAL A 113 -6.25 1.62 2.42
N LYS A 114 -6.98 1.52 1.32
CA LYS A 114 -6.55 0.83 0.12
C LYS A 114 -6.85 1.66 -1.11
N VAL A 115 -5.86 1.82 -1.98
CA VAL A 115 -6.02 2.51 -3.26
C VAL A 115 -6.84 1.65 -4.23
N ASP A 116 -7.87 2.23 -4.83
CA ASP A 116 -8.55 1.63 -5.97
C ASP A 116 -7.71 1.86 -7.24
N GLN A 117 -6.74 0.95 -7.45
CA GLN A 117 -5.80 1.02 -8.56
C GLN A 117 -6.51 0.94 -9.92
N ASN A 118 -7.61 0.20 -10.03
CA ASN A 118 -8.34 0.07 -11.28
C ASN A 118 -8.98 1.41 -11.67
N ARG A 119 -9.64 2.04 -10.72
CA ARG A 119 -10.26 3.34 -10.93
C ARG A 119 -9.21 4.43 -11.18
N LEU A 120 -8.09 4.39 -10.45
CA LEU A 120 -7.00 5.35 -10.65
C LEU A 120 -6.39 5.21 -12.05
N ASN A 121 -6.10 3.99 -12.52
CA ASN A 121 -5.62 3.74 -13.88
C ASN A 121 -6.60 4.29 -14.91
N THR A 122 -7.91 4.02 -14.75
CA THR A 122 -8.94 4.54 -15.66
C THR A 122 -8.95 6.06 -15.72
N LEU A 123 -8.81 6.74 -14.59
CA LEU A 123 -8.78 8.21 -14.53
C LEU A 123 -7.53 8.78 -15.21
N VAL A 124 -6.39 8.16 -15.04
CA VAL A 124 -5.15 8.56 -15.71
C VAL A 124 -5.25 8.32 -17.22
N ASP A 125 -5.73 7.15 -17.64
CA ASP A 125 -5.93 6.81 -19.05
C ASP A 125 -6.87 7.82 -19.73
N GLN A 126 -8.00 8.16 -19.10
CA GLN A 126 -8.93 9.17 -19.59
C GLN A 126 -8.27 10.54 -19.75
N ALA A 127 -7.49 10.99 -18.76
CA ALA A 127 -6.78 12.27 -18.86
C ALA A 127 -5.79 12.30 -20.01
N ILE A 128 -5.12 11.17 -20.28
CA ILE A 128 -4.19 11.02 -21.40
C ILE A 128 -4.94 11.04 -22.74
N GLU A 129 -6.04 10.28 -22.86
CA GLU A 129 -6.87 10.20 -24.08
C GLU A 129 -7.52 11.55 -24.42
N GLU A 130 -7.95 12.31 -23.42
CA GLU A 130 -8.50 13.67 -23.59
C GLU A 130 -7.42 14.72 -23.91
N GLY A 131 -6.14 14.32 -23.88
CA GLY A 131 -5.02 15.23 -24.10
C GLY A 131 -4.79 16.23 -22.96
N ASN A 132 -5.32 15.94 -21.76
CA ASN A 132 -5.15 16.79 -20.58
C ASN A 132 -3.80 16.51 -19.91
N LYS A 133 -2.76 17.17 -20.43
CA LYS A 133 -1.36 16.91 -20.06
C LYS A 133 -0.99 17.34 -18.63
N THR A 134 -1.82 18.16 -17.98
CA THR A 134 -1.57 18.74 -16.65
C THR A 134 -2.72 18.47 -15.68
N ALA A 135 -3.43 17.36 -15.86
CA ALA A 135 -4.54 16.98 -15.00
C ALA A 135 -4.09 16.83 -13.55
N THR A 136 -4.98 17.16 -12.62
CA THR A 136 -4.83 16.83 -11.20
C THR A 136 -5.92 15.84 -10.84
N ILE A 137 -5.53 14.68 -10.35
CA ILE A 137 -6.43 13.57 -10.01
C ILE A 137 -6.28 13.28 -8.52
N GLU A 138 -7.39 13.32 -7.79
CA GLU A 138 -7.44 12.80 -6.43
C GLU A 138 -7.43 11.28 -6.47
N ILE A 139 -6.51 10.66 -5.71
CA ILE A 139 -6.34 9.22 -5.69
C ILE A 139 -7.55 8.59 -5.02
N PRO A 140 -8.32 7.74 -5.72
CA PRO A 140 -9.46 7.05 -5.13
C PRO A 140 -8.98 6.00 -4.13
N VAL A 141 -9.50 6.09 -2.90
CA VAL A 141 -9.18 5.14 -1.83
C VAL A 141 -10.45 4.57 -1.22
N GLU A 142 -10.35 3.34 -0.74
CA GLU A 142 -11.37 2.69 0.07
C GLU A 142 -10.87 2.62 1.52
N GLU A 143 -11.73 3.03 2.46
CA GLU A 143 -11.47 2.86 3.88
C GLU A 143 -11.88 1.45 4.31
N ILE A 144 -10.97 0.74 4.96
CA ILE A 144 -11.23 -0.60 5.53
C ILE A 144 -11.54 -0.39 7.00
N PRO A 145 -12.82 -0.52 7.42
CA PRO A 145 -13.20 -0.29 8.80
C PRO A 145 -12.59 -1.33 9.74
N VAL A 146 -12.38 -0.95 10.99
CA VAL A 146 -11.97 -1.87 12.04
C VAL A 146 -13.08 -2.91 12.28
N GLU A 147 -12.72 -4.17 12.44
CA GLU A 147 -13.67 -5.26 12.71
C GLU A 147 -14.06 -5.31 14.18
N ILE A 148 -13.15 -4.92 15.08
CA ILE A 148 -13.35 -4.95 16.53
C ILE A 148 -13.06 -3.55 17.09
N THR A 149 -14.09 -2.89 17.59
CA THR A 149 -13.98 -1.60 18.29
C THR A 149 -13.69 -1.79 19.79
N VAL A 150 -13.28 -0.73 20.48
CA VAL A 150 -13.10 -0.75 21.94
C VAL A 150 -14.39 -1.12 22.66
N ASP A 151 -15.53 -0.63 22.20
CA ASP A 151 -16.84 -0.94 22.81
C ASP A 151 -17.18 -2.43 22.70
N GLN A 152 -16.96 -3.01 21.52
CA GLN A 152 -17.16 -4.44 21.30
C GLN A 152 -16.19 -5.29 22.13
N LEU A 153 -14.93 -4.87 22.22
CA LEU A 153 -13.91 -5.57 22.99
C LEU A 153 -14.22 -5.49 24.50
N SER A 154 -14.52 -4.29 25.01
CA SER A 154 -14.84 -4.07 26.43
C SER A 154 -16.11 -4.81 26.88
N SER A 155 -17.14 -4.86 26.01
CA SER A 155 -18.38 -5.58 26.32
C SER A 155 -18.19 -7.10 26.45
N ARG A 156 -17.13 -7.66 25.84
CA ARG A 156 -16.78 -9.09 25.93
C ARG A 156 -15.90 -9.40 27.12
N MET A 157 -15.35 -8.37 27.80
CA MET A 157 -14.50 -8.57 28.97
C MET A 157 -15.31 -9.05 30.16
N LYS A 158 -14.90 -10.17 30.75
CA LYS A 158 -15.53 -10.76 31.93
C LYS A 158 -14.45 -11.24 32.89
N GLN A 159 -14.68 -11.08 34.18
CA GLN A 159 -13.89 -11.75 35.21
C GLN A 159 -14.16 -13.26 35.12
N LEU A 160 -13.18 -14.04 34.73
CA LEU A 160 -13.32 -15.50 34.60
C LEU A 160 -13.16 -16.21 35.94
N SER A 161 -12.24 -15.73 36.76
CA SER A 161 -11.96 -16.31 38.09
C SER A 161 -11.44 -15.26 39.05
N TYR A 162 -11.54 -15.54 40.31
CA TYR A 162 -10.93 -14.82 41.40
C TYR A 162 -10.48 -15.82 42.45
N TYR A 163 -9.27 -15.65 42.94
CA TYR A 163 -8.74 -16.45 44.04
C TYR A 163 -7.98 -15.54 45.00
N GLU A 164 -8.17 -15.77 46.27
CA GLU A 164 -7.52 -15.04 47.35
C GLU A 164 -6.96 -16.04 48.38
N THR A 165 -5.81 -15.73 48.92
CA THR A 165 -5.20 -16.52 50.02
C THR A 165 -4.59 -15.57 51.03
N ILE A 166 -4.63 -15.98 52.30
CA ILE A 166 -3.97 -15.28 53.39
C ILE A 166 -2.62 -15.91 53.67
N ALA A 167 -1.56 -15.15 53.43
CA ALA A 167 -0.21 -15.61 53.74
C ALA A 167 0.13 -15.39 55.21
N THR A 168 0.22 -16.50 55.99
CA THR A 168 0.57 -16.49 57.43
C THR A 168 2.07 -16.72 57.66
N ALA A 169 2.88 -16.88 56.62
CA ALA A 169 4.31 -17.12 56.71
C ALA A 169 5.13 -15.96 57.28
N ALA A 170 6.40 -16.18 57.57
CA ALA A 170 7.33 -15.14 58.03
C ALA A 170 7.42 -13.96 57.04
N TYR A 171 7.85 -12.80 57.53
CA TYR A 171 7.89 -11.55 56.75
C TYR A 171 8.59 -11.73 55.38
N ALA A 172 9.79 -12.31 55.37
CA ALA A 172 10.55 -12.52 54.14
C ALA A 172 9.77 -13.34 53.09
N SER A 173 9.10 -14.43 53.54
CA SER A 173 8.27 -15.24 52.65
C SER A 173 7.08 -14.46 52.10
N ARG A 174 6.41 -13.70 52.92
CA ARG A 174 5.27 -12.85 52.50
C ARG A 174 5.73 -11.76 51.50
N PHE A 175 6.85 -11.11 51.79
CA PHE A 175 7.46 -10.12 50.91
C PHE A 175 7.79 -10.73 49.53
N ASN A 176 8.47 -11.88 49.54
CA ASN A 176 8.87 -12.54 48.28
C ASN A 176 7.67 -13.04 47.47
N MET A 177 6.62 -13.56 48.14
CA MET A 177 5.36 -13.92 47.48
C MET A 177 4.67 -12.72 46.88
N GLY A 178 4.58 -11.61 47.61
CA GLY A 178 4.00 -10.36 47.13
C GLY A 178 4.71 -9.85 45.87
N ARG A 179 6.05 -9.82 45.89
CA ARG A 179 6.88 -9.41 44.77
C ARG A 179 6.71 -10.32 43.55
N ALA A 180 6.67 -11.65 43.76
CA ALA A 180 6.41 -12.59 42.68
C ALA A 180 5.04 -12.36 42.03
N LEU A 181 3.98 -12.15 42.84
CA LEU A 181 2.64 -11.87 42.34
C LEU A 181 2.56 -10.52 41.61
N GLU A 182 3.27 -9.51 42.10
CA GLU A 182 3.33 -8.18 41.50
C GLU A 182 3.90 -8.22 40.07
N SER A 183 4.87 -9.12 39.81
CA SER A 183 5.44 -9.30 38.48
C SER A 183 4.44 -9.79 37.41
N PHE A 184 3.30 -10.34 37.82
CA PHE A 184 2.19 -10.77 36.97
C PHE A 184 1.06 -9.73 36.86
N SER A 185 1.12 -8.66 37.66
CA SER A 185 0.10 -7.64 37.63
C SER A 185 0.10 -6.92 36.27
N GLY A 186 -1.06 -6.78 35.65
CA GLY A 186 -1.23 -6.11 34.37
C GLY A 186 -0.77 -6.92 33.15
N VAL A 187 -0.39 -8.19 33.31
CA VAL A 187 -0.01 -9.06 32.17
C VAL A 187 -1.24 -9.32 31.31
N VAL A 188 -1.10 -9.06 30.01
CA VAL A 188 -2.11 -9.38 28.99
C VAL A 188 -1.52 -10.44 28.06
N LEU A 189 -2.25 -11.53 27.86
CA LEU A 189 -1.89 -12.60 26.94
C LEU A 189 -2.86 -12.63 25.77
N GLN A 190 -2.33 -12.73 24.57
CA GLN A 190 -3.13 -12.97 23.38
C GLN A 190 -3.50 -14.44 23.24
N PRO A 191 -4.51 -14.81 22.47
CA PRO A 191 -4.86 -16.21 22.23
C PRO A 191 -3.66 -17.02 21.73
N GLY A 192 -3.35 -18.12 22.45
CA GLY A 192 -2.19 -18.98 22.16
C GLY A 192 -0.85 -18.52 22.75
N GLU A 193 -0.80 -17.35 23.37
CA GLU A 193 0.39 -16.85 24.05
C GLU A 193 0.58 -17.51 25.41
N THR A 194 1.83 -17.74 25.81
CA THR A 194 2.19 -18.35 27.10
C THR A 194 3.00 -17.37 27.94
N CYS A 195 2.79 -17.41 29.26
CA CYS A 195 3.54 -16.64 30.22
C CYS A 195 4.36 -17.58 31.12
N SER A 196 5.68 -17.48 31.05
CA SER A 196 6.58 -18.25 31.90
C SER A 196 6.69 -17.63 33.29
N PHE A 197 6.46 -18.39 34.36
CA PHE A 197 6.65 -17.94 35.72
C PHE A 197 8.08 -17.42 35.94
N PHE A 198 9.09 -18.28 35.71
CA PHE A 198 10.48 -17.87 35.90
C PHE A 198 10.94 -16.78 34.93
N GLY A 199 10.36 -16.71 33.73
CA GLY A 199 10.61 -15.62 32.80
C GLY A 199 10.14 -14.26 33.31
N ARG A 200 9.13 -14.25 34.19
CA ARG A 200 8.60 -13.03 34.81
C ARG A 200 9.24 -12.68 36.14
N VAL A 201 9.41 -13.68 37.00
CA VAL A 201 9.89 -13.52 38.38
C VAL A 201 11.41 -13.39 38.42
N GLY A 202 12.10 -13.93 37.42
CA GLY A 202 13.57 -13.97 37.37
C GLY A 202 14.16 -15.04 38.32
N PRO A 203 15.48 -14.97 38.59
CA PRO A 203 16.19 -15.93 39.45
C PRO A 203 15.80 -15.88 40.93
N CYS A 204 14.95 -14.96 41.34
CA CYS A 204 14.48 -14.78 42.72
C CYS A 204 15.61 -14.53 43.75
N GLY A 205 16.69 -13.93 43.30
CA GLY A 205 17.83 -13.62 44.17
C GLY A 205 17.73 -12.24 44.81
N LYS A 206 18.68 -11.92 45.72
CA LYS A 206 18.79 -10.59 46.34
C LYS A 206 19.02 -9.49 45.30
N ALA A 207 19.74 -9.78 44.24
CA ALA A 207 19.95 -8.83 43.11
C ALA A 207 18.64 -8.46 42.43
N ASP A 208 17.65 -9.35 42.44
CA ASP A 208 16.32 -9.16 41.87
C ASP A 208 15.35 -8.55 42.90
N GLY A 209 15.84 -8.19 44.08
CA GLY A 209 15.09 -7.53 45.15
C GLY A 209 14.27 -8.51 46.02
N TYR A 210 14.58 -9.79 46.03
CA TYR A 210 14.05 -10.78 46.99
C TYR A 210 14.89 -10.78 48.27
N ILE A 211 14.26 -11.11 49.44
CA ILE A 211 14.92 -11.12 50.72
C ILE A 211 14.81 -12.49 51.42
#